data_11e515fb97f98fefa4ad85301f849470
#
_entry.id   11e515fb97f98fefa4ad85301f849470
#
_cell.length_a   1.000
_cell.length_b   1.000
_cell.length_c   1.000
_cell.angle_alpha   90.00
_cell.angle_beta   90.00
_cell.angle_gamma   90.00
#
_symmetry.space_group_name_H-M   'P 1'
#
loop_
_entity.id
_entity.type
_entity.pdbx_description
1 polymer ?
#
loop_
_entity_poly.entity_id
_entity_poly.type
_entity_poly.pdbx_seq_one_letter_code
_entity_poly.pdbx_strand_id
1 'polypeptide(L)'
;MPKHQQKGSSSGAQRQLRVGEIMRHAIADILSQGGVHDPVLETNLITVPEVKMSPDLKLATVYVMPLGGKNTELVLKALATNKGFLRTEAARRVNLKFAPDLRFRIDERFDEAERIEKLLRTPAV
;
A
#
# COMPACT_ATOMS: atom_id res chain seq x y z
N MET A 1 31.67 16.69 -10.78
CA MET A 1 31.78 15.21 -10.89
C MET A 1 30.41 14.60 -11.03
N PRO A 2 30.18 13.88 -12.12
CA PRO A 2 28.87 13.26 -12.36
C PRO A 2 28.42 12.34 -11.23
N LYS A 3 29.36 11.72 -10.55
CA LYS A 3 29.07 10.78 -9.46
C LYS A 3 28.31 11.42 -8.30
N HIS A 4 28.58 12.69 -7.99
CA HIS A 4 27.92 13.35 -6.88
C HIS A 4 26.44 13.60 -7.18
N GLN A 5 26.11 13.99 -8.40
CA GLN A 5 24.73 14.22 -8.81
C GLN A 5 23.95 12.92 -8.80
N GLN A 6 24.55 11.85 -9.30
CA GLN A 6 23.92 10.53 -9.31
C GLN A 6 23.66 10.01 -7.90
N LYS A 7 24.61 10.22 -6.99
CA LYS A 7 24.44 9.83 -5.59
C LYS A 7 23.27 10.55 -4.95
N GLY A 8 23.13 11.86 -5.20
CA GLY A 8 22.03 12.63 -4.66
C GLY A 8 20.68 12.13 -5.12
N SER A 9 20.54 11.91 -6.44
CA SER A 9 19.31 11.37 -7.03
C SER A 9 19.03 9.96 -6.55
N SER A 10 20.05 9.10 -6.55
CA SER A 10 19.92 7.72 -6.07
C SER A 10 19.52 7.66 -4.61
N SER A 11 20.11 8.51 -3.77
CA SER A 11 19.77 8.55 -2.35
C SER A 11 18.32 8.94 -2.12
N GLY A 12 17.83 9.93 -2.88
CA GLY A 12 16.44 10.35 -2.78
C GLY A 12 15.48 9.25 -3.19
N ALA A 13 15.76 8.60 -4.34
CA ALA A 13 14.94 7.51 -4.82
C ALA A 13 14.98 6.30 -3.90
N GLN A 14 16.17 5.96 -3.39
CA GLN A 14 16.32 4.86 -2.44
C GLN A 14 15.59 5.15 -1.14
N ARG A 15 15.63 6.38 -0.67
CA ARG A 15 14.94 6.78 0.54
C ARG A 15 13.42 6.64 0.38
N GLN A 16 12.89 7.08 -0.76
CA GLN A 16 11.47 6.89 -1.06
C GLN A 16 11.08 5.41 -1.03
N LEU A 17 11.87 4.57 -1.69
CA LEU A 17 11.60 3.13 -1.75
C LEU A 17 11.70 2.50 -0.36
N ARG A 18 12.69 2.89 0.42
CA ARG A 18 12.88 2.35 1.77
C ARG A 18 11.74 2.74 2.69
N VAL A 19 11.37 4.02 2.70
CA VAL A 19 10.27 4.48 3.54
C VAL A 19 8.96 3.83 3.10
N GLY A 20 8.73 3.71 1.80
CA GLY A 20 7.56 3.02 1.28
C GLY A 20 7.49 1.57 1.74
N GLU A 21 8.61 0.86 1.71
CA GLU A 21 8.66 -0.55 2.13
C GLU A 21 8.43 -0.69 3.62
N ILE A 22 9.00 0.19 4.43
CA ILE A 22 8.78 0.20 5.87
C ILE A 22 7.31 0.48 6.18
N MET A 23 6.72 1.45 5.50
CA MET A 23 5.30 1.77 5.66
C MET A 23 4.42 0.61 5.23
N ARG A 24 4.79 -0.08 4.15
CA ARG A 24 4.04 -1.24 3.65
C ARG A 24 3.97 -2.33 4.72
N HIS A 25 5.10 -2.67 5.31
CA HIS A 25 5.14 -3.67 6.37
C HIS A 25 4.30 -3.25 7.58
N ALA A 26 4.42 -2.01 8.00
CA ALA A 26 3.69 -1.51 9.15
C ALA A 26 2.17 -1.59 8.92
N ILE A 27 1.71 -1.12 7.77
CA ILE A 27 0.28 -1.11 7.45
C ILE A 27 -0.24 -2.54 7.30
N ALA A 28 0.51 -3.40 6.61
CA ALA A 28 0.14 -4.80 6.45
C ALA A 28 -0.01 -5.49 7.81
N ASP A 29 0.92 -5.25 8.72
CA ASP A 29 0.87 -5.82 10.07
C ASP A 29 -0.34 -5.32 10.85
N ILE A 30 -0.62 -4.01 10.78
CA ILE A 30 -1.79 -3.46 11.47
C ILE A 30 -3.07 -4.12 10.98
N LEU A 31 -3.21 -4.27 9.66
CA LEU A 31 -4.41 -4.86 9.08
C LEU A 31 -4.51 -6.36 9.40
N SER A 32 -3.40 -7.09 9.36
CA SER A 32 -3.41 -8.54 9.61
C SER A 32 -3.60 -8.89 11.07
N GLN A 33 -3.17 -8.04 11.98
CA GLN A 33 -3.26 -8.28 13.43
C GLN A 33 -4.59 -7.82 14.03
N GLY A 34 -5.52 -7.37 13.20
CA GLY A 34 -6.81 -6.88 13.69
C GLY A 34 -6.68 -5.60 14.49
N GLY A 35 -5.69 -4.77 14.16
CA GLY A 35 -5.46 -3.52 14.87
C GLY A 35 -6.49 -2.43 14.60
N VAL A 36 -7.39 -2.65 13.65
CA VAL A 36 -8.43 -1.71 13.30
C VAL A 36 -9.79 -2.35 13.60
N HIS A 37 -10.57 -1.72 14.45
CA HIS A 37 -11.90 -2.23 14.84
C HIS A 37 -12.94 -1.77 13.83
N ASP A 38 -12.96 -2.41 12.68
CA ASP A 38 -13.91 -2.13 11.61
C ASP A 38 -14.36 -3.47 11.04
N PRO A 39 -15.68 -3.75 11.02
CA PRO A 39 -16.18 -5.05 10.56
C PRO A 39 -15.74 -5.41 9.14
N VAL A 40 -15.68 -4.44 8.24
CA VAL A 40 -15.24 -4.69 6.86
C VAL A 40 -13.77 -5.09 6.84
N LEU A 41 -12.92 -4.42 7.60
CA LEU A 41 -11.49 -4.71 7.64
C LEU A 41 -11.19 -6.01 8.41
N GLU A 42 -12.01 -6.35 9.39
CA GLU A 42 -11.86 -7.57 10.16
C GLU A 42 -12.29 -8.82 9.40
N THR A 43 -13.28 -8.68 8.52
CA THR A 43 -13.84 -9.82 7.79
C THR A 43 -13.25 -10.03 6.41
N ASN A 44 -12.43 -9.10 5.93
CA ASN A 44 -11.78 -9.21 4.62
C ASN A 44 -10.27 -9.28 4.81
N LEU A 45 -9.66 -10.33 4.26
CA LEU A 45 -8.21 -10.43 4.26
C LEU A 45 -7.68 -9.47 3.19
N ILE A 46 -6.85 -8.53 3.61
CA ILE A 46 -6.35 -7.48 2.74
C ILE A 46 -4.83 -7.57 2.68
N THR A 47 -4.31 -7.68 1.46
CA THR A 47 -2.86 -7.61 1.25
C THR A 47 -2.47 -6.21 0.84
N VAL A 48 -1.24 -5.84 1.15
CA VAL A 48 -0.66 -4.54 0.78
C VAL A 48 0.55 -4.81 -0.10
N PRO A 49 0.34 -4.93 -1.42
CA PRO A 49 1.44 -5.26 -2.33
C PRO A 49 2.50 -4.17 -2.42
N GLU A 50 2.11 -2.92 -2.28
CA GLU A 50 3.05 -1.83 -2.45
C GLU A 50 2.58 -0.56 -1.75
N VAL A 51 3.55 0.23 -1.28
CA VAL A 51 3.31 1.61 -0.84
C VAL A 51 4.31 2.50 -1.58
N LYS A 52 3.79 3.47 -2.33
CA LYS A 52 4.61 4.44 -3.04
C LYS A 52 4.61 5.77 -2.30
N MET A 53 5.79 6.25 -1.96
CA MET A 53 5.93 7.55 -1.31
C MET A 53 6.11 8.65 -2.35
N SER A 54 5.55 9.83 -2.07
CA SER A 54 5.87 11.02 -2.84
C SER A 54 7.34 11.42 -2.57
N PRO A 55 7.98 12.19 -3.49
CA PRO A 55 9.37 12.58 -3.29
C PRO A 55 9.65 13.32 -1.99
N ASP A 56 8.69 14.11 -1.52
CA ASP A 56 8.79 14.86 -0.28
C ASP A 56 8.40 14.03 0.96
N LEU A 57 8.02 12.77 0.76
CA LEU A 57 7.60 11.83 1.80
C LEU A 57 6.36 12.27 2.57
N LYS A 58 5.57 13.17 2.01
CA LYS A 58 4.35 13.67 2.66
C LYS A 58 3.11 12.88 2.31
N LEU A 59 3.15 12.11 1.23
CA LEU A 59 2.01 11.30 0.80
C LEU A 59 2.46 9.87 0.53
N ALA A 60 1.76 8.92 1.13
CA ALA A 60 1.93 7.50 0.88
C ALA A 60 0.72 6.98 0.12
N THR A 61 0.94 6.49 -1.08
CA THR A 61 -0.10 5.80 -1.84
C THR A 61 -0.03 4.32 -1.52
N VAL A 62 -1.02 3.83 -0.80
CA VAL A 62 -1.09 2.46 -0.30
C VAL A 62 -1.92 1.65 -1.27
N TYR A 63 -1.28 0.73 -1.97
CA TYR A 63 -1.98 -0.20 -2.86
C TYR A 63 -2.42 -1.39 -2.05
N VAL A 64 -3.69 -1.73 -2.19
CA VAL A 64 -4.30 -2.83 -1.43
C VAL A 64 -5.02 -3.77 -2.38
N MET A 65 -5.12 -5.02 -1.96
CA MET A 65 -5.87 -6.03 -2.70
C MET A 65 -6.60 -6.93 -1.70
N PRO A 66 -7.93 -6.84 -1.65
CA PRO A 66 -8.71 -7.80 -0.87
C PRO A 66 -8.59 -9.18 -1.48
N LEU A 67 -8.58 -10.22 -0.66
CA LEU A 67 -8.48 -11.59 -1.13
C LEU A 67 -9.61 -11.92 -2.09
N GLY A 68 -9.24 -12.45 -3.25
CA GLY A 68 -10.20 -12.78 -4.29
C GLY A 68 -10.75 -11.59 -5.05
N GLY A 69 -10.25 -10.39 -4.79
CA GLY A 69 -10.71 -9.17 -5.46
C GLY A 69 -12.13 -8.78 -5.14
N LYS A 70 -12.67 -9.29 -4.03
CA LYS A 70 -14.05 -9.03 -3.64
C LYS A 70 -14.14 -7.84 -2.69
N ASN A 71 -15.30 -7.17 -2.72
CA ASN A 71 -15.63 -6.08 -1.79
C ASN A 71 -14.64 -4.92 -1.87
N THR A 72 -14.07 -4.67 -3.05
CA THR A 72 -13.03 -3.64 -3.21
C THR A 72 -13.52 -2.26 -2.80
N GLU A 73 -14.73 -1.88 -3.19
CA GLU A 73 -15.27 -0.57 -2.84
C GLU A 73 -15.53 -0.44 -1.33
N LEU A 74 -16.07 -1.49 -0.71
CA LEU A 74 -16.31 -1.51 0.73
C LEU A 74 -15.00 -1.40 1.49
N VAL A 75 -13.98 -2.13 1.04
CA VAL A 75 -12.68 -2.12 1.67
C VAL A 75 -12.02 -0.74 1.56
N LEU A 76 -12.06 -0.13 0.37
CA LEU A 76 -11.51 1.21 0.18
C LEU A 76 -12.20 2.23 1.08
N LYS A 77 -13.52 2.14 1.17
CA LYS A 77 -14.29 3.04 2.02
C LYS A 77 -13.95 2.87 3.49
N ALA A 78 -13.81 1.62 3.94
CA ALA A 78 -13.44 1.33 5.32
C ALA A 78 -12.03 1.82 5.63
N LEU A 79 -11.08 1.65 4.71
CA LEU A 79 -9.73 2.15 4.87
C LEU A 79 -9.71 3.68 4.96
N ALA A 80 -10.48 4.35 4.11
CA ALA A 80 -10.59 5.80 4.13
C ALA A 80 -11.18 6.28 5.46
N THR A 81 -12.20 5.58 5.96
CA THR A 81 -12.82 5.91 7.24
C THR A 81 -11.82 5.80 8.39
N ASN A 82 -10.92 4.81 8.32
CA ASN A 82 -9.95 4.54 9.37
C ASN A 82 -8.56 5.15 9.06
N LYS A 83 -8.50 6.04 8.08
CA LYS A 83 -7.23 6.63 7.62
C LYS A 83 -6.45 7.30 8.74
N GLY A 84 -7.12 8.06 9.57
CA GLY A 84 -6.46 8.77 10.67
C GLY A 84 -5.78 7.84 11.65
N PHE A 85 -6.46 6.76 12.02
CA PHE A 85 -5.89 5.76 12.90
C PHE A 85 -4.71 5.06 12.25
N LEU A 86 -4.87 4.62 11.01
CA LEU A 86 -3.81 3.94 10.28
C LEU A 86 -2.58 4.82 10.11
N ARG A 87 -2.79 6.08 9.80
CA ARG A 87 -1.72 7.06 9.65
C ARG A 87 -0.92 7.21 10.95
N THR A 88 -1.61 7.43 12.05
CA THR A 88 -0.97 7.64 13.34
C THR A 88 -0.24 6.37 13.80
N GLU A 89 -0.90 5.24 13.70
CA GLU A 89 -0.34 3.97 14.16
C GLU A 89 0.86 3.54 13.33
N ALA A 90 0.78 3.68 12.01
CA ALA A 90 1.90 3.34 11.13
C ALA A 90 3.11 4.24 11.41
N ALA A 91 2.88 5.54 11.53
CA ALA A 91 3.96 6.49 11.82
C ALA A 91 4.63 6.19 13.15
N ARG A 92 3.84 5.82 14.16
CA ARG A 92 4.36 5.44 15.47
C ARG A 92 5.25 4.19 15.38
N ARG A 93 4.80 3.18 14.64
CA ARG A 93 5.54 1.92 14.51
C ARG A 93 6.86 2.08 13.79
N VAL A 94 6.90 2.94 12.77
CA VAL A 94 8.11 3.14 11.98
C VAL A 94 8.95 4.32 12.48
N ASN A 95 8.51 4.97 13.55
CA ASN A 95 9.24 6.06 14.19
C ASN A 95 9.54 7.21 13.23
N LEU A 96 8.57 7.57 12.42
CA LEU A 96 8.69 8.71 11.52
C LEU A 96 8.45 10.02 12.28
N LYS A 97 9.23 11.02 11.94
CA LYS A 97 9.10 12.36 12.53
C LYS A 97 7.75 12.98 12.17
N PHE A 98 7.32 12.80 10.92
CA PHE A 98 6.04 13.30 10.44
C PHE A 98 5.26 12.14 9.83
N ALA A 99 3.99 12.03 10.19
CA ALA A 99 3.11 11.02 9.61
C ALA A 99 2.71 11.46 8.19
N PRO A 100 3.06 10.70 7.16
CA PRO A 100 2.61 11.03 5.81
C PRO A 100 1.11 10.84 5.70
N ASP A 101 0.46 11.60 4.83
CA ASP A 101 -0.93 11.35 4.51
C ASP A 101 -1.03 10.03 3.76
N LEU A 102 -2.17 9.34 3.91
CA LEU A 102 -2.38 8.06 3.25
C LEU A 102 -3.43 8.20 2.15
N ARG A 103 -3.19 7.54 1.04
CA ARG A 103 -4.15 7.39 -0.04
C ARG A 103 -4.25 5.91 -0.35
N PHE A 104 -5.45 5.36 -0.38
CA PHE A 104 -5.65 3.95 -0.64
C PHE A 104 -6.15 3.73 -2.06
N ARG A 105 -5.55 2.76 -2.75
CA ARG A 105 -5.93 2.39 -4.11
C ARG A 105 -5.90 0.88 -4.25
N ILE A 106 -6.76 0.36 -5.10
CA ILE A 106 -6.71 -1.06 -5.45
C ILE A 106 -5.55 -1.27 -6.41
N ASP A 107 -4.82 -2.35 -6.21
CA ASP A 107 -3.72 -2.72 -7.10
C ASP A 107 -4.29 -3.40 -8.36
N GLU A 108 -4.49 -2.61 -9.39
CA GLU A 108 -5.08 -3.08 -10.64
C GLU A 108 -4.18 -4.03 -11.41
N ARG A 109 -2.88 -4.04 -11.10
CA ARG A 109 -1.95 -4.96 -11.76
C ARG A 109 -2.32 -6.41 -11.49
N PHE A 110 -2.87 -6.69 -10.33
CA PHE A 110 -3.33 -8.04 -9.98
C PHE A 110 -4.50 -8.47 -10.85
N ASP A 111 -5.48 -7.61 -11.02
CA ASP A 111 -6.65 -7.89 -11.85
C ASP A 111 -6.24 -8.10 -13.31
N GLU A 112 -5.33 -7.28 -13.81
CA GLU A 112 -4.84 -7.42 -15.17
C GLU A 112 -4.13 -8.74 -15.38
N ALA A 113 -3.27 -9.12 -14.44
CA ALA A 113 -2.54 -10.38 -14.50
C ALA A 113 -3.51 -11.57 -14.49
N GLU A 114 -4.51 -11.55 -13.63
CA GLU A 114 -5.53 -12.58 -13.56
C GLU A 114 -6.33 -12.67 -14.86
N ARG A 115 -6.68 -11.53 -15.41
CA ARG A 115 -7.43 -11.46 -16.67
C ARG A 115 -6.63 -12.07 -17.82
N ILE A 116 -5.37 -11.72 -17.92
CA ILE A 116 -4.48 -12.25 -18.94
C ILE A 116 -4.32 -13.76 -18.76
N GLU A 117 -4.13 -14.20 -17.53
CA GLU A 117 -4.01 -15.63 -17.24
C GLU A 117 -5.25 -16.40 -17.64
N LYS A 118 -6.42 -15.86 -17.34
CA LYS A 118 -7.69 -16.47 -17.73
C LYS A 118 -7.82 -16.57 -19.24
N LEU A 119 -7.44 -15.52 -19.95
CA LEU A 119 -7.48 -15.53 -21.41
C LEU A 119 -6.54 -16.57 -22.00
N LEU A 120 -5.37 -16.75 -21.41
CA LEU A 120 -4.40 -17.73 -21.87
C LEU A 120 -4.85 -19.15 -21.58
N ARG A 121 -5.63 -19.36 -20.53
CA ARG A 121 -6.15 -20.69 -20.18
C ARG A 121 -7.39 -21.07 -20.96
N THR A 122 -8.10 -20.09 -21.51
CA THR A 122 -9.32 -20.36 -22.26
C THR A 122 -8.95 -21.07 -23.56
N PRO A 123 -9.56 -22.26 -23.85
CA PRO A 123 -9.30 -22.93 -25.11
C PRO A 123 -9.70 -22.05 -26.28
N ALA A 124 -8.89 -22.06 -27.31
CA ALA A 124 -9.14 -21.25 -28.51
C ALA A 124 -10.11 -21.93 -29.45
N VAL A 125 -11.30 -22.16 -29.01
CA VAL A 125 -12.28 -22.85 -29.82
C VAL A 125 -13.39 -21.93 -30.25
#